data_c09e160aa5bbece4a93c3600c1d3b470
#
_entry.id   c09e160aa5bbece4a93c3600c1d3b470
#
_cell.length_a   1.000
_cell.length_b   1.000
_cell.length_c   1.000
_cell.angle_alpha   90.00
_cell.angle_beta   90.00
_cell.angle_gamma   90.00
#
_symmetry.space_group_name_H-M   'P 1'
#
loop_
_entity.id
_entity.type
_entity.pdbx_description
1 polymer ?
#
loop_
_entity_poly.entity_id
_entity_poly.type
_entity_poly.pdbx_seq_one_letter_code
_entity_poly.pdbx_strand_id
1 'polypeptide(L)' 'MDYFPPIDERLVAALGAKFPDQSPTLEMSEKEVWFAAGNAHVIRWLALKLEEQAKQNLGGL' A
#
# COMPACT_ATOMS: atom_id res chain seq x y z
N MET A 1 -6.76 19.71 9.46
CA MET A 1 -6.19 19.50 8.15
C MET A 1 -5.10 18.45 8.17
N ASP A 2 -5.15 17.54 7.23
CA ASP A 2 -4.24 16.41 7.22
C ASP A 2 -3.13 16.62 6.21
N TYR A 3 -1.94 16.89 6.73
CA TYR A 3 -0.77 16.92 5.87
C TYR A 3 -0.26 15.49 5.69
N PHE A 4 -0.10 15.08 4.46
CA PHE A 4 0.49 13.80 4.15
C PHE A 4 1.77 14.03 3.34
N PRO A 5 2.90 13.50 3.77
CA PRO A 5 4.15 13.74 3.05
C PRO A 5 4.12 13.13 1.65
N PRO A 6 4.91 13.67 0.72
CA PRO A 6 4.98 13.09 -0.62
C PRO A 6 5.37 11.62 -0.57
N ILE A 7 4.71 10.82 -1.38
CA ILE A 7 4.97 9.38 -1.45
C ILE A 7 5.84 9.10 -2.67
N ASP A 8 6.92 8.35 -2.45
CA ASP A 8 7.82 7.93 -3.52
C ASP A 8 7.26 6.67 -4.16
N GLU A 9 7.01 6.73 -5.46
CA GLU A 9 6.50 5.59 -6.22
C GLU A 9 7.41 4.37 -6.09
N ARG A 10 8.73 4.60 -6.07
CA ARG A 10 9.69 3.51 -5.95
C ARG A 10 9.62 2.83 -4.59
N LEU A 11 9.32 3.60 -3.55
CA LEU A 11 9.13 3.04 -2.22
C LEU A 11 7.91 2.13 -2.17
N VAL A 12 6.81 2.58 -2.76
CA VAL A 12 5.59 1.76 -2.79
C VAL A 12 5.84 0.46 -3.56
N ALA A 13 6.54 0.54 -4.69
CA ALA A 13 6.88 -0.64 -5.47
C ALA A 13 7.77 -1.61 -4.69
N ALA A 14 8.74 -1.08 -3.95
CA ALA A 14 9.62 -1.91 -3.12
C ALA A 14 8.84 -2.60 -2.01
N LEU A 15 7.91 -1.89 -1.37
CA LEU A 15 7.07 -2.48 -0.34
C LEU A 15 6.17 -3.58 -0.90
N GLY A 16 5.62 -3.36 -2.08
CA GLY A 16 4.79 -4.37 -2.73
C GLY A 16 5.57 -5.62 -3.08
N ALA A 17 6.85 -5.47 -3.45
CA ALA A 17 7.72 -6.61 -3.73
C ALA A 17 8.12 -7.35 -2.45
N LYS A 18 8.33 -6.61 -1.36
CA LYS A 18 8.70 -7.19 -0.08
C LYS A 18 7.53 -7.90 0.60
N PHE A 19 6.35 -7.33 0.48
CA PHE A 19 5.13 -7.83 1.12
C PHE A 19 4.07 -8.08 0.05
N PRO A 20 4.24 -9.11 -0.78
CA PRO A 20 3.28 -9.37 -1.86
C PRO A 20 1.91 -9.74 -1.31
N ASP A 21 0.87 -9.33 -2.04
CA ASP A 21 -0.51 -9.67 -1.69
C ASP A 21 -0.71 -11.15 -1.97
N GLN A 22 -0.94 -11.92 -0.92
CA GLN A 22 -1.08 -13.37 -1.03
C GLN A 22 -2.47 -13.79 -0.62
N SER A 23 -3.01 -14.75 -1.38
CA SER A 23 -4.27 -15.37 -0.99
C SER A 23 -4.02 -16.33 0.18
N PRO A 24 -4.95 -16.42 1.13
CA PRO A 24 -4.82 -17.40 2.21
C PRO A 24 -4.71 -18.82 1.68
N THR A 25 -3.88 -19.61 2.33
CA THR A 25 -3.75 -21.03 2.03
C THR A 25 -4.13 -21.84 3.26
N LEU A 26 -4.41 -23.13 3.06
CA LEU A 26 -4.78 -24.01 4.17
C LEU A 26 -3.65 -24.20 5.18
N GLU A 27 -2.41 -23.96 4.75
CA GLU A 27 -1.24 -24.13 5.61
C GLU A 27 -0.96 -22.90 6.45
N MET A 28 -1.56 -21.76 6.13
CA MET A 28 -1.33 -20.54 6.87
C MET A 28 -2.12 -20.54 8.17
N SER A 29 -1.46 -20.15 9.25
CA SER A 29 -2.15 -19.95 10.52
C SER A 29 -3.05 -18.72 10.42
N GLU A 30 -4.02 -18.63 11.34
CA GLU A 30 -4.90 -17.48 11.40
C GLU A 30 -4.11 -16.18 11.57
N LYS A 31 -3.06 -16.21 12.41
CA LYS A 31 -2.21 -15.03 12.60
C LYS A 31 -1.50 -14.62 11.33
N GLU A 32 -1.02 -15.59 10.56
CA GLU A 32 -0.36 -15.31 9.29
C GLU A 32 -1.31 -14.67 8.29
N VAL A 33 -2.55 -15.15 8.24
CA VAL A 33 -3.56 -14.58 7.35
C VAL A 33 -3.85 -13.13 7.74
N TRP A 34 -4.06 -12.86 9.02
CA TRP A 34 -4.31 -11.50 9.50
C TRP A 34 -3.14 -10.56 9.25
N PHE A 35 -1.92 -11.05 9.47
CA PHE A 35 -0.72 -10.28 9.25
C PHE A 35 -0.55 -9.92 7.78
N ALA A 36 -0.73 -10.89 6.91
CA ALA A 36 -0.60 -10.66 5.47
C ALA A 36 -1.69 -9.72 4.96
N ALA A 37 -2.92 -9.85 5.46
CA ALA A 37 -4.01 -8.98 5.08
C ALA A 37 -3.75 -7.54 5.52
N GLY A 38 -3.20 -7.35 6.73
CA GLY A 38 -2.86 -6.03 7.23
C GLY A 38 -1.78 -5.36 6.39
N ASN A 39 -0.73 -6.11 6.03
CA ASN A 39 0.34 -5.58 5.19
C ASN A 39 -0.19 -5.17 3.82
N ALA A 40 -1.02 -6.01 3.20
CA ALA A 40 -1.59 -5.70 1.90
C ALA A 40 -2.49 -4.47 1.96
N HIS A 41 -3.24 -4.34 3.04
CA HIS A 41 -4.13 -3.20 3.23
C HIS A 41 -3.34 -1.88 3.29
N VAL A 42 -2.27 -1.85 4.06
CA VAL A 42 -1.42 -0.67 4.20
C VAL A 42 -0.82 -0.29 2.85
N ILE A 43 -0.30 -1.26 2.13
CA ILE A 43 0.34 -1.00 0.84
C ILE A 43 -0.68 -0.47 -0.17
N ARG A 44 -1.87 -1.04 -0.21
CA ARG A 44 -2.93 -0.54 -1.10
C ARG A 44 -3.34 0.88 -0.74
N TRP A 45 -3.42 1.19 0.55
CA TRP A 45 -3.74 2.54 0.99
C TRP A 45 -2.68 3.54 0.54
N LEU A 46 -1.40 3.17 0.67
CA LEU A 46 -0.31 4.02 0.20
C LEU A 46 -0.37 4.23 -1.31
N ALA A 47 -0.69 3.18 -2.06
CA ALA A 47 -0.83 3.29 -3.51
C ALA A 47 -1.96 4.25 -3.90
N LEU A 48 -3.07 4.21 -3.17
CA LEU A 48 -4.16 5.15 -3.39
C LEU A 48 -3.75 6.58 -3.08
N LYS A 49 -2.99 6.78 -1.99
CA LYS A 49 -2.50 8.11 -1.64
C LYS A 49 -1.53 8.65 -2.69
N LEU A 50 -0.68 7.78 -3.21
CA LEU A 50 0.24 8.15 -4.29
C LEU A 50 -0.55 8.61 -5.52
N GLU A 51 -1.60 7.88 -5.87
CA GLU A 51 -2.44 8.22 -7.00
C GLU A 51 -3.14 9.55 -6.80
N GLU A 52 -3.66 9.80 -5.59
CA GLU A 52 -4.28 11.07 -5.25
C GLU A 52 -3.29 12.23 -5.36
N GLN A 53 -2.07 12.03 -4.89
CA GLN A 53 -1.04 13.05 -4.98
C GLN A 53 -0.69 13.38 -6.43
N ALA A 54 -0.63 12.37 -7.27
CA ALA A 54 -0.38 12.59 -8.70
C ALA A 54 -1.49 13.41 -9.35
N LYS A 55 -2.74 13.12 -9.00
CA LYS A 55 -3.89 13.88 -9.51
C LYS A 55 -3.88 15.31 -9.02
N GLN A 56 -3.53 15.52 -7.75
CA GLN A 56 -3.43 16.86 -7.20
C GLN A 56 -2.38 17.69 -7.90
N ASN A 57 -1.24 17.08 -8.21
CA ASN A 57 -0.17 17.77 -8.93
C ASN A 57 -0.64 18.22 -10.31
N LEU A 58 -1.39 17.35 -11.00
CA LEU A 58 -1.95 17.71 -12.30
C LEU A 58 -3.04 18.76 -12.17
N GLY A 59 -3.89 18.62 -11.17
CA GLY A 59 -4.98 19.57 -10.94
C GLY A 59 -4.52 20.92 -10.45
N GLY A 60 -3.33 20.99 -9.87
CA GLY A 60 -2.78 22.24 -9.37
C GLY A 60 -2.26 23.17 -10.46
N LEU A 61 -2.23 22.68 -11.66
CA LEU A 61 -1.82 23.50 -12.80
C LEU A 61 -2.99 24.36 -13.27
#